data_c0735e5c0f932a57864993ce5b0b3367
#
_entry.id   c0735e5c0f932a57864993ce5b0b3367
#
_cell.length_a   1.000
_cell.length_b   1.000
_cell.length_c   1.000
_cell.angle_alpha   90.00
_cell.angle_beta   90.00
_cell.angle_gamma   90.00
#
_symmetry.space_group_name_H-M   'P 1'
#
loop_
_entity.id
_entity.type
_entity.pdbx_description
1 polymer ?
#
loop_
_entity_poly.entity_id
_entity_poly.type
_entity_poly.pdbx_seq_one_letter_code
_entity_poly.pdbx_strand_id
1 'polypeptide(L)'
;MELNKYSKIITLDPTQPAAQAMFYGIGLTDADLHKGQVGVVSMGYDGNTCNMHLNDLAAEVKKSIWENDLVGLTFHTIGVSDGMSNGTPGMRYSLVSRDVIADSIETVCGAQYYDGLITVPGCDKNMPGSLIAMGRLNRPSLMLYGGTIAPGHYNGQDLNIVSAFEALGQKMAGQLDEADFMGIVKHACPGAGACGGMYTANTMASAIEALGMSLPYSSSNPALSDEKQQECKDAGAAIRLLLERDIKPKDIMTRKAFENAVAVIMVLGGSTNAVLHMIAMAKSVGVSFTQDDFQIISDKTPVLADFKPSGKYLMQDLHQYGGVPAVMKYMLAQGWLHGDCLTVTGKTIAENLAAVPDLDFDQQKIIYPKENPIKATGHLQIMYGNLATGGSVAKISGKEGDMFEGPARVFDGEHALIEGINSKKIQPGDVVVIKNVGPIGAPGMPEMLKPTSAIIGAGLGKSVALITDGRFSGGTHGFVIGHITPEAYKGGLIGVVEDGDIIELNVPKRTMTLKVDEATIAKRRALQPAPVLKATNGVLWKYAKLVKDASEGCVTDES
;
A
#
# COMPACT_ATOMS: atom_id res chain seq x y z
N MET A 1 -1.20 36.91 -8.15
CA MET A 1 -2.02 35.81 -8.70
C MET A 1 -3.08 35.48 -7.64
N GLU A 2 -4.32 35.22 -8.02
CA GLU A 2 -5.41 34.92 -7.09
C GLU A 2 -5.24 33.47 -6.58
N LEU A 3 -4.91 33.28 -5.28
CA LEU A 3 -4.69 31.96 -4.68
C LEU A 3 -5.99 31.32 -4.14
N ASN A 4 -7.00 32.12 -3.83
CA ASN A 4 -8.32 31.67 -3.38
C ASN A 4 -9.27 31.37 -4.56
N LYS A 5 -8.79 30.60 -5.52
CA LYS A 5 -9.47 30.34 -6.79
C LYS A 5 -10.83 29.67 -6.61
N TYR A 6 -10.95 28.76 -5.65
CA TYR A 6 -12.17 28.02 -5.31
C TYR A 6 -12.85 28.60 -4.08
N SER A 7 -12.11 28.89 -3.01
CA SER A 7 -12.67 29.33 -1.73
C SER A 7 -13.36 30.70 -1.81
N LYS A 8 -13.01 31.56 -2.77
CA LYS A 8 -13.64 32.86 -2.95
C LYS A 8 -15.17 32.81 -3.09
N ILE A 9 -15.73 31.68 -3.55
CA ILE A 9 -17.17 31.48 -3.66
C ILE A 9 -17.88 31.54 -2.31
N ILE A 10 -17.19 31.18 -1.22
CA ILE A 10 -17.75 31.21 0.15
C ILE A 10 -17.11 32.30 1.02
N THR A 11 -15.90 32.79 0.65
CA THR A 11 -15.20 33.80 1.44
C THR A 11 -15.50 35.23 0.99
N LEU A 12 -15.73 35.47 -0.30
CA LEU A 12 -15.86 36.82 -0.88
C LEU A 12 -17.20 37.09 -1.56
N ASP A 13 -17.97 36.07 -1.91
CA ASP A 13 -19.28 36.28 -2.57
C ASP A 13 -20.27 36.89 -1.54
N PRO A 14 -20.82 38.11 -1.80
CA PRO A 14 -21.72 38.77 -0.89
C PRO A 14 -23.04 38.02 -0.69
N THR A 15 -23.33 37.03 -1.52
CA THR A 15 -24.54 36.19 -1.37
C THR A 15 -24.31 35.02 -0.39
N GLN A 16 -23.11 34.90 0.19
CA GLN A 16 -22.73 33.86 1.15
C GLN A 16 -22.43 34.40 2.58
N PRO A 17 -23.28 35.25 3.17
CA PRO A 17 -22.99 35.87 4.47
C PRO A 17 -22.90 34.87 5.62
N ALA A 18 -23.59 33.72 5.52
CA ALA A 18 -23.56 32.69 6.53
C ALA A 18 -22.17 32.01 6.58
N ALA A 19 -21.55 31.72 5.45
CA ALA A 19 -20.20 31.16 5.38
C ALA A 19 -19.17 32.14 5.95
N GLN A 20 -19.28 33.43 5.56
CA GLN A 20 -18.40 34.50 6.08
C GLN A 20 -18.53 34.66 7.60
N ALA A 21 -19.78 34.65 8.12
CA ALA A 21 -20.01 34.69 9.56
C ALA A 21 -19.35 33.52 10.32
N MET A 22 -19.35 32.32 9.75
CA MET A 22 -18.66 31.17 10.33
C MET A 22 -17.14 31.35 10.32
N PHE A 23 -16.57 31.91 9.25
CA PHE A 23 -15.13 32.20 9.17
C PHE A 23 -14.70 33.23 10.22
N TYR A 24 -15.45 34.31 10.40
CA TYR A 24 -15.20 35.26 11.50
C TYR A 24 -15.36 34.59 12.87
N GLY A 25 -16.33 33.68 13.01
CA GLY A 25 -16.57 32.92 14.25
C GLY A 25 -15.40 32.00 14.66
N ILE A 26 -14.60 31.55 13.71
CA ILE A 26 -13.37 30.77 13.99
C ILE A 26 -12.11 31.66 14.07
N GLY A 27 -12.26 32.99 14.03
CA GLY A 27 -11.20 33.96 14.23
C GLY A 27 -10.48 34.44 12.97
N LEU A 28 -10.98 34.16 11.76
CA LEU A 28 -10.43 34.73 10.54
C LEU A 28 -10.76 36.22 10.42
N THR A 29 -9.84 36.98 9.84
CA THR A 29 -9.99 38.42 9.56
C THR A 29 -10.41 38.65 8.09
N ASP A 30 -10.80 39.90 7.78
CA ASP A 30 -11.08 40.32 6.38
C ASP A 30 -9.90 39.98 5.46
N ALA A 31 -8.66 40.20 5.93
CA ALA A 31 -7.46 39.89 5.16
C ALA A 31 -7.32 38.37 4.88
N ASP A 32 -7.71 37.52 5.82
CA ASP A 32 -7.61 36.07 5.69
C ASP A 32 -8.64 35.51 4.69
N LEU A 33 -9.80 36.15 4.55
CA LEU A 33 -10.80 35.75 3.56
C LEU A 33 -10.32 35.91 2.11
N HIS A 34 -9.30 36.72 1.87
CA HIS A 34 -8.67 36.91 0.57
C HIS A 34 -7.53 35.92 0.27
N LYS A 35 -7.08 35.15 1.27
CA LYS A 35 -6.01 34.17 1.12
C LYS A 35 -6.53 32.83 0.58
N GLY A 36 -5.63 32.07 -0.07
CA GLY A 36 -5.93 30.68 -0.44
C GLY A 36 -6.13 29.81 0.81
N GLN A 37 -7.19 28.99 0.80
CA GLN A 37 -7.53 28.08 1.88
C GLN A 37 -7.00 26.68 1.57
N VAL A 38 -6.24 26.09 2.50
CA VAL A 38 -5.65 24.77 2.37
C VAL A 38 -6.21 23.85 3.45
N GLY A 39 -6.82 22.76 3.01
CA GLY A 39 -7.23 21.67 3.91
C GLY A 39 -6.02 20.87 4.35
N VAL A 40 -5.85 20.68 5.66
CA VAL A 40 -4.86 19.77 6.24
C VAL A 40 -5.59 18.55 6.78
N VAL A 41 -5.41 17.40 6.16
CA VAL A 41 -6.12 16.18 6.52
C VAL A 41 -5.25 15.30 7.36
N SER A 42 -5.64 15.08 8.61
CA SER A 42 -4.98 14.13 9.50
C SER A 42 -5.78 12.82 9.60
N MET A 43 -5.07 11.71 9.60
CA MET A 43 -5.60 10.37 9.92
C MET A 43 -5.16 9.93 11.32
N GLY A 44 -4.85 10.93 12.16
CA GLY A 44 -4.34 10.74 13.52
C GLY A 44 -5.42 10.31 14.51
N TYR A 45 -5.11 9.28 15.30
CA TYR A 45 -5.85 8.84 16.48
C TYR A 45 -4.98 7.92 17.35
N ASP A 46 -5.35 7.75 18.64
CA ASP A 46 -4.48 7.15 19.66
C ASP A 46 -4.35 5.62 19.58
N GLY A 47 -5.20 4.95 18.81
CA GLY A 47 -5.39 3.51 18.87
C GLY A 47 -4.29 2.65 18.26
N ASN A 48 -3.29 3.22 17.58
CA ASN A 48 -2.19 2.47 16.96
C ASN A 48 -0.96 3.32 16.69
N THR A 49 0.20 2.66 16.56
CA THR A 49 1.48 3.32 16.34
C THR A 49 1.60 4.04 15.00
N CYS A 50 0.91 3.58 13.96
CA CYS A 50 0.98 4.17 12.63
C CYS A 50 0.37 5.59 12.60
N ASN A 51 -0.62 5.86 13.46
CA ASN A 51 -1.44 7.06 13.37
C ASN A 51 -1.34 7.98 14.60
N MET A 52 -0.79 7.52 15.75
CA MET A 52 -0.83 8.24 17.03
C MET A 52 -0.18 9.63 17.01
N HIS A 53 0.81 9.86 16.14
CA HIS A 53 1.58 11.10 16.05
C HIS A 53 1.13 12.04 14.90
N LEU A 54 0.20 11.60 14.04
CA LEU A 54 -0.13 12.34 12.82
C LEU A 54 -0.82 13.69 13.10
N ASN A 55 -1.52 13.82 14.24
CA ASN A 55 -2.13 15.09 14.63
C ASN A 55 -1.08 16.15 14.95
N ASP A 56 0.05 15.75 15.54
CA ASP A 56 1.16 16.66 15.85
C ASP A 56 1.83 17.14 14.55
N LEU A 57 2.09 16.22 13.60
CA LEU A 57 2.61 16.57 12.29
C LEU A 57 1.65 17.50 11.53
N ALA A 58 0.34 17.21 11.56
CA ALA A 58 -0.68 18.06 10.93
C ALA A 58 -0.74 19.47 11.55
N ALA A 59 -0.49 19.60 12.85
CA ALA A 59 -0.42 20.89 13.53
C ALA A 59 0.79 21.72 13.04
N GLU A 60 1.97 21.10 12.88
CA GLU A 60 3.14 21.76 12.32
C GLU A 60 2.95 22.14 10.83
N VAL A 61 2.34 21.27 10.04
CA VAL A 61 1.97 21.58 8.65
C VAL A 61 1.02 22.77 8.59
N LYS A 62 -0.02 22.79 9.44
CA LYS A 62 -0.97 23.93 9.51
C LYS A 62 -0.24 25.22 9.83
N LYS A 63 0.68 25.20 10.81
CA LYS A 63 1.49 26.37 11.18
C LYS A 63 2.33 26.84 9.99
N SER A 64 3.00 25.94 9.29
CA SER A 64 3.79 26.27 8.10
C SER A 64 2.94 26.91 7.00
N ILE A 65 1.70 26.47 6.78
CA ILE A 65 0.77 27.09 5.82
C ILE A 65 0.50 28.55 6.19
N TRP A 66 0.22 28.83 7.47
CA TRP A 66 0.02 30.21 7.96
C TRP A 66 1.25 31.09 7.81
N GLU A 67 2.45 30.55 8.07
CA GLU A 67 3.74 31.25 7.87
C GLU A 67 4.00 31.58 6.39
N ASN A 68 3.35 30.89 5.46
CA ASN A 68 3.42 31.12 4.03
C ASN A 68 2.23 31.93 3.46
N ASP A 69 1.58 32.74 4.30
CA ASP A 69 0.48 33.65 3.93
C ASP A 69 -0.71 32.96 3.26
N LEU A 70 -1.06 31.77 3.76
CA LEU A 70 -2.24 30.99 3.40
C LEU A 70 -3.06 30.69 4.65
N VAL A 71 -4.29 30.21 4.49
CA VAL A 71 -5.15 29.79 5.61
C VAL A 71 -5.16 28.27 5.68
N GLY A 72 -4.50 27.69 6.68
CA GLY A 72 -4.51 26.26 6.96
C GLY A 72 -5.69 25.85 7.85
N LEU A 73 -6.52 24.95 7.40
CA LEU A 73 -7.70 24.45 8.13
C LEU A 73 -7.62 22.92 8.27
N THR A 74 -7.49 22.44 9.51
CA THR A 74 -7.36 21.01 9.79
C THR A 74 -8.74 20.35 9.86
N PHE A 75 -8.84 19.18 9.23
CA PHE A 75 -9.94 18.25 9.43
C PHE A 75 -9.41 16.81 9.49
N HIS A 76 -10.25 15.87 9.86
CA HIS A 76 -9.84 14.50 10.09
C HIS A 76 -10.64 13.53 9.22
N THR A 77 -9.99 12.42 8.84
CA THR A 77 -10.63 11.23 8.29
C THR A 77 -10.16 9.99 9.06
N ILE A 78 -10.75 8.85 8.75
CA ILE A 78 -10.40 7.60 9.41
C ILE A 78 -8.99 7.13 9.01
N GLY A 79 -8.39 6.27 9.85
CA GLY A 79 -7.10 5.63 9.57
C GLY A 79 -7.06 4.23 10.19
N VAL A 80 -7.50 3.20 9.44
CA VAL A 80 -7.43 1.81 9.90
C VAL A 80 -5.98 1.33 9.87
N SER A 81 -5.53 0.66 10.94
CA SER A 81 -4.23 0.02 11.00
C SER A 81 -4.36 -1.48 10.71
N ASP A 82 -3.64 -1.94 9.70
CA ASP A 82 -3.59 -3.35 9.32
C ASP A 82 -2.94 -4.21 10.40
N GLY A 83 -1.96 -3.67 11.12
CA GLY A 83 -1.32 -4.36 12.25
C GLY A 83 -2.28 -4.69 13.40
N MET A 84 -3.27 -3.84 13.64
CA MET A 84 -4.29 -4.07 14.68
C MET A 84 -5.37 -5.06 14.25
N SER A 85 -5.73 -5.08 12.98
CA SER A 85 -6.88 -5.86 12.48
C SER A 85 -6.49 -7.20 11.86
N ASN A 86 -5.22 -7.41 11.51
CA ASN A 86 -4.75 -8.62 10.83
C ASN A 86 -5.05 -9.91 11.63
N GLY A 87 -5.52 -10.95 10.93
CA GLY A 87 -5.91 -12.22 11.55
C GLY A 87 -7.23 -12.16 12.31
N THR A 88 -8.03 -11.10 12.16
CA THR A 88 -9.35 -10.93 12.78
C THR A 88 -10.41 -10.56 11.73
N PRO A 89 -11.72 -10.69 12.03
CA PRO A 89 -12.78 -10.19 11.15
C PRO A 89 -12.70 -8.68 10.86
N GLY A 90 -12.04 -7.91 11.73
CA GLY A 90 -11.78 -6.48 11.54
C GLY A 90 -10.94 -6.16 10.30
N MET A 91 -10.14 -7.11 9.81
CA MET A 91 -9.31 -6.92 8.62
C MET A 91 -10.11 -6.65 7.34
N ARG A 92 -11.39 -7.01 7.30
CA ARG A 92 -12.32 -6.69 6.21
C ARG A 92 -12.52 -5.19 6.02
N TYR A 93 -12.33 -4.38 7.07
CA TYR A 93 -12.47 -2.94 7.01
C TYR A 93 -11.22 -2.22 6.48
N SER A 94 -10.08 -2.89 6.40
CA SER A 94 -8.81 -2.31 5.96
C SER A 94 -8.90 -1.77 4.52
N LEU A 95 -9.16 -2.61 3.51
CA LEU A 95 -9.24 -2.13 2.12
C LEU A 95 -10.41 -1.18 1.89
N VAL A 96 -11.53 -1.44 2.54
CA VAL A 96 -12.71 -0.56 2.50
C VAL A 96 -12.38 0.85 2.98
N SER A 97 -11.49 0.98 3.98
CA SER A 97 -11.09 2.29 4.50
C SER A 97 -10.42 3.17 3.45
N ARG A 98 -9.75 2.59 2.43
CA ARG A 98 -9.14 3.34 1.34
C ARG A 98 -10.17 4.23 0.61
N ASP A 99 -11.30 3.63 0.26
CA ASP A 99 -12.35 4.32 -0.49
C ASP A 99 -13.13 5.29 0.43
N VAL A 100 -13.40 4.90 1.68
CA VAL A 100 -14.02 5.80 2.68
C VAL A 100 -13.14 7.03 2.96
N ILE A 101 -11.83 6.86 3.04
CA ILE A 101 -10.87 7.96 3.17
C ILE A 101 -10.97 8.89 1.96
N ALA A 102 -10.93 8.34 0.75
CA ALA A 102 -11.05 9.12 -0.47
C ALA A 102 -12.36 9.90 -0.51
N ASP A 103 -13.49 9.25 -0.25
CA ASP A 103 -14.82 9.85 -0.26
C ASP A 103 -14.96 10.95 0.81
N SER A 104 -14.43 10.74 2.01
CA SER A 104 -14.52 11.72 3.10
C SER A 104 -13.69 12.98 2.81
N ILE A 105 -12.49 12.81 2.26
CA ILE A 105 -11.62 13.94 1.87
C ILE A 105 -12.28 14.73 0.74
N GLU A 106 -12.75 14.04 -0.30
CA GLU A 106 -13.45 14.66 -1.42
C GLU A 106 -14.69 15.43 -0.94
N THR A 107 -15.49 14.82 -0.05
CA THR A 107 -16.71 15.44 0.50
C THR A 107 -16.39 16.74 1.25
N VAL A 108 -15.40 16.74 2.15
CA VAL A 108 -15.03 17.93 2.92
C VAL A 108 -14.44 19.00 2.01
N CYS A 109 -13.46 18.64 1.18
CA CYS A 109 -12.78 19.60 0.31
C CYS A 109 -13.73 20.18 -0.74
N GLY A 110 -14.66 19.39 -1.26
CA GLY A 110 -15.71 19.85 -2.18
C GLY A 110 -16.66 20.84 -1.52
N ALA A 111 -17.20 20.49 -0.34
CA ALA A 111 -18.16 21.30 0.39
C ALA A 111 -17.55 22.60 0.96
N GLN A 112 -16.28 22.56 1.39
CA GLN A 112 -15.56 23.70 1.96
C GLN A 112 -14.82 24.55 0.90
N TYR A 113 -14.83 24.15 -0.36
CA TYR A 113 -14.15 24.83 -1.45
C TYR A 113 -12.65 25.11 -1.22
N TYR A 114 -11.93 24.22 -0.52
CA TYR A 114 -10.50 24.43 -0.31
C TYR A 114 -9.73 24.54 -1.62
N ASP A 115 -8.80 25.49 -1.69
CA ASP A 115 -7.97 25.76 -2.88
C ASP A 115 -6.85 24.75 -3.05
N GLY A 116 -6.34 24.23 -1.93
CA GLY A 116 -5.29 23.22 -1.89
C GLY A 116 -5.51 22.21 -0.77
N LEU A 117 -4.72 21.13 -0.82
CA LEU A 117 -4.84 20.01 0.11
C LEU A 117 -3.46 19.46 0.50
N ILE A 118 -3.23 19.27 1.80
CA ILE A 118 -2.12 18.46 2.31
C ILE A 118 -2.71 17.32 3.14
N THR A 119 -2.36 16.07 2.82
CA THR A 119 -2.75 14.91 3.62
C THR A 119 -1.58 14.40 4.44
N VAL A 120 -1.86 13.96 5.67
CA VAL A 120 -0.89 13.42 6.62
C VAL A 120 -1.31 11.98 6.98
N PRO A 121 -1.05 11.00 6.09
CA PRO A 121 -1.38 9.58 6.30
C PRO A 121 -0.25 8.83 6.99
N GLY A 122 -0.60 7.70 7.65
CA GLY A 122 0.36 6.82 8.31
C GLY A 122 0.35 5.38 7.79
N CYS A 123 -0.80 4.72 7.78
CA CYS A 123 -0.90 3.29 7.50
C CYS A 123 -1.20 2.99 6.01
N ASP A 124 -1.20 1.71 5.67
CA ASP A 124 -1.22 1.12 4.32
C ASP A 124 -2.26 1.70 3.36
N LYS A 125 -3.51 1.86 3.81
CA LYS A 125 -4.65 2.29 2.98
C LYS A 125 -4.89 3.79 3.04
N ASN A 126 -4.25 4.45 4.02
CA ASN A 126 -4.35 5.89 4.21
C ASN A 126 -3.77 6.66 3.01
N MET A 127 -2.59 6.22 2.54
CA MET A 127 -1.88 6.87 1.43
C MET A 127 -2.59 6.73 0.09
N PRO A 128 -2.96 5.53 -0.39
CA PRO A 128 -3.70 5.43 -1.64
C PRO A 128 -5.07 6.09 -1.57
N GLY A 129 -5.78 6.06 -0.43
CA GLY A 129 -7.02 6.81 -0.23
C GLY A 129 -6.83 8.32 -0.40
N SER A 130 -5.74 8.87 0.15
CA SER A 130 -5.35 10.27 -0.04
C SER A 130 -5.14 10.62 -1.51
N LEU A 131 -4.37 9.80 -2.23
CA LEU A 131 -4.04 10.07 -3.64
C LEU A 131 -5.27 9.95 -4.55
N ILE A 132 -6.18 9.00 -4.28
CA ILE A 132 -7.45 8.88 -5.00
C ILE A 132 -8.27 10.16 -4.82
N ALA A 133 -8.41 10.68 -3.60
CA ALA A 133 -9.10 11.95 -3.34
C ALA A 133 -8.44 13.12 -4.08
N MET A 134 -7.12 13.23 -4.03
CA MET A 134 -6.37 14.27 -4.75
C MET A 134 -6.60 14.19 -6.26
N GLY A 135 -6.59 12.99 -6.83
CA GLY A 135 -6.84 12.76 -8.25
C GLY A 135 -8.24 13.20 -8.68
N ARG A 136 -9.27 12.84 -7.89
CA ARG A 136 -10.67 13.23 -8.14
C ARG A 136 -10.88 14.73 -8.01
N LEU A 137 -10.38 15.35 -6.94
CA LEU A 137 -10.50 16.79 -6.69
C LEU A 137 -9.72 17.62 -7.71
N ASN A 138 -8.57 17.13 -8.12
CA ASN A 138 -7.63 17.78 -9.02
C ASN A 138 -7.35 19.26 -8.65
N ARG A 139 -7.05 19.50 -7.38
CA ARG A 139 -6.62 20.79 -6.82
C ARG A 139 -5.16 20.68 -6.36
N PRO A 140 -4.39 21.78 -6.34
CA PRO A 140 -3.01 21.75 -5.83
C PRO A 140 -2.90 20.96 -4.53
N SER A 141 -2.08 19.91 -4.52
CA SER A 141 -2.06 18.97 -3.39
C SER A 141 -0.70 18.29 -3.26
N LEU A 142 -0.35 17.91 -2.02
CA LEU A 142 0.78 17.05 -1.72
C LEU A 142 0.47 16.12 -0.54
N MET A 143 1.16 14.99 -0.49
CA MET A 143 1.10 14.05 0.63
C MET A 143 2.37 14.19 1.48
N LEU A 144 2.19 14.23 2.80
CA LEU A 144 3.27 14.16 3.78
C LEU A 144 3.11 12.86 4.58
N TYR A 145 3.98 11.88 4.31
CA TYR A 145 3.92 10.58 4.99
C TYR A 145 4.32 10.71 6.46
N GLY A 146 3.58 10.07 7.35
CA GLY A 146 3.87 10.08 8.80
C GLY A 146 5.20 9.45 9.21
N GLY A 147 5.87 8.75 8.31
CA GLY A 147 7.19 8.17 8.53
C GLY A 147 7.18 6.74 9.06
N THR A 148 8.34 6.09 8.97
CA THR A 148 8.55 4.72 9.39
C THR A 148 8.85 4.64 10.90
N ILE A 149 8.40 3.55 11.56
CA ILE A 149 8.71 3.27 12.96
C ILE A 149 10.18 2.83 13.11
N ALA A 150 10.78 3.17 14.25
CA ALA A 150 12.07 2.61 14.64
C ALA A 150 12.00 1.10 14.89
N PRO A 151 13.09 0.34 14.70
CA PRO A 151 13.14 -1.07 15.10
C PRO A 151 12.94 -1.22 16.60
N GLY A 152 12.23 -2.28 17.00
CA GLY A 152 12.23 -2.74 18.38
C GLY A 152 13.49 -3.58 18.67
N HIS A 153 13.77 -3.84 19.94
CA HIS A 153 14.93 -4.61 20.35
C HIS A 153 14.60 -5.60 21.47
N TYR A 154 14.99 -6.86 21.31
CA TYR A 154 14.86 -7.87 22.35
C TYR A 154 15.96 -8.93 22.19
N ASN A 155 16.64 -9.29 23.27
CA ASN A 155 17.72 -10.28 23.30
C ASN A 155 18.78 -10.06 22.21
N GLY A 156 19.17 -8.79 21.95
CA GLY A 156 20.18 -8.43 20.95
C GLY A 156 19.72 -8.51 19.49
N GLN A 157 18.42 -8.67 19.25
CA GLN A 157 17.84 -8.73 17.91
C GLN A 157 16.94 -7.53 17.63
N ASP A 158 16.99 -7.03 16.40
CA ASP A 158 16.08 -6.00 15.90
C ASP A 158 14.74 -6.62 15.53
N LEU A 159 13.67 -6.01 16.02
CA LEU A 159 12.29 -6.46 15.87
C LEU A 159 11.45 -5.49 15.03
N ASN A 160 10.36 -6.01 14.51
CA ASN A 160 9.28 -5.25 13.87
C ASN A 160 7.95 -5.99 14.09
N ILE A 161 6.83 -5.43 13.59
CA ILE A 161 5.50 -6.03 13.78
C ILE A 161 5.41 -7.47 13.26
N VAL A 162 6.12 -7.82 12.17
CA VAL A 162 6.13 -9.18 11.60
C VAL A 162 6.83 -10.16 12.54
N SER A 163 7.85 -9.70 13.30
CA SER A 163 8.53 -10.53 14.31
C SER A 163 7.56 -11.09 15.36
N ALA A 164 6.50 -10.34 15.72
CA ALA A 164 5.47 -10.83 16.64
C ALA A 164 4.64 -11.97 16.04
N PHE A 165 4.34 -11.92 14.72
CA PHE A 165 3.64 -13.01 14.03
C PHE A 165 4.53 -14.23 13.82
N GLU A 166 5.81 -14.04 13.50
CA GLU A 166 6.80 -15.11 13.38
C GLU A 166 7.00 -15.82 14.73
N ALA A 167 7.12 -15.05 15.82
CA ALA A 167 7.21 -15.56 17.17
C ALA A 167 5.97 -16.38 17.58
N LEU A 168 4.75 -15.96 17.15
CA LEU A 168 3.55 -16.75 17.35
C LEU A 168 3.67 -18.12 16.64
N GLY A 169 4.14 -18.13 15.39
CA GLY A 169 4.37 -19.37 14.64
C GLY A 169 5.38 -20.30 15.34
N GLN A 170 6.50 -19.75 15.80
CA GLN A 170 7.51 -20.50 16.56
C GLN A 170 6.97 -21.05 17.88
N LYS A 171 6.18 -20.27 18.61
CA LYS A 171 5.51 -20.71 19.84
C LYS A 171 4.53 -21.87 19.55
N MET A 172 3.70 -21.76 18.52
CA MET A 172 2.80 -22.83 18.09
C MET A 172 3.53 -24.12 17.72
N ALA A 173 4.74 -24.00 17.15
CA ALA A 173 5.63 -25.13 16.85
C ALA A 173 6.41 -25.65 18.06
N GLY A 174 6.26 -25.06 19.25
CA GLY A 174 6.99 -25.46 20.47
C GLY A 174 8.48 -25.06 20.48
N GLN A 175 8.88 -24.11 19.63
CA GLN A 175 10.28 -23.65 19.48
C GLN A 175 10.59 -22.41 20.31
N LEU A 176 9.59 -21.74 20.86
CA LEU A 176 9.72 -20.53 21.65
C LEU A 176 8.86 -20.64 22.91
N ASP A 177 9.42 -20.29 24.07
CA ASP A 177 8.68 -20.26 25.32
C ASP A 177 7.81 -19.01 25.47
N GLU A 178 6.97 -18.98 26.55
CA GLU A 178 6.05 -17.88 26.82
C GLU A 178 6.76 -16.57 27.15
N ALA A 179 7.89 -16.62 27.86
CA ALA A 179 8.60 -15.42 28.31
C ALA A 179 9.26 -14.70 27.12
N ASP A 180 9.94 -15.44 26.26
CA ASP A 180 10.56 -14.91 25.06
C ASP A 180 9.50 -14.44 24.04
N PHE A 181 8.39 -15.20 23.87
CA PHE A 181 7.27 -14.75 23.04
C PHE A 181 6.72 -13.40 23.50
N MET A 182 6.42 -13.25 24.78
CA MET A 182 5.92 -11.99 25.33
C MET A 182 6.99 -10.88 25.31
N GLY A 183 8.27 -11.23 25.44
CA GLY A 183 9.38 -10.31 25.27
C GLY A 183 9.39 -9.70 23.86
N ILE A 184 9.30 -10.52 22.83
CA ILE A 184 9.21 -10.06 21.42
C ILE A 184 7.97 -9.19 21.21
N VAL A 185 6.78 -9.64 21.65
CA VAL A 185 5.53 -8.90 21.47
C VAL A 185 5.59 -7.51 22.10
N LYS A 186 6.11 -7.38 23.33
CA LYS A 186 6.20 -6.10 24.05
C LYS A 186 7.17 -5.09 23.43
N HIS A 187 8.16 -5.56 22.68
CA HIS A 187 9.25 -4.71 22.15
C HIS A 187 9.21 -4.56 20.62
N ALA A 188 8.30 -5.25 19.91
CA ALA A 188 8.24 -5.21 18.44
C ALA A 188 7.86 -3.84 17.85
N CYS A 189 7.10 -3.03 18.59
CA CYS A 189 6.64 -1.71 18.13
C CYS A 189 6.94 -0.64 19.20
N PRO A 190 8.13 -0.01 19.18
CA PRO A 190 8.62 0.82 20.29
C PRO A 190 8.06 2.24 20.34
N GLY A 191 7.19 2.65 19.41
CA GLY A 191 6.65 4.01 19.38
C GLY A 191 5.88 4.35 18.11
N ALA A 192 5.92 5.63 17.73
CA ALA A 192 5.20 6.15 16.58
C ALA A 192 5.84 5.76 15.25
N GLY A 193 5.01 5.61 14.23
CA GLY A 193 5.41 5.36 12.84
C GLY A 193 4.74 4.11 12.25
N ALA A 194 4.71 4.06 10.92
CA ALA A 194 4.26 2.88 10.18
C ALA A 194 5.33 1.79 10.14
N CYS A 195 4.93 0.57 9.78
CA CYS A 195 5.80 -0.62 9.79
C CYS A 195 7.18 -0.38 9.15
N GLY A 196 8.28 -0.82 9.83
CA GLY A 196 9.65 -0.51 9.41
C GLY A 196 10.16 -1.25 8.16
N GLY A 197 9.60 -2.43 7.83
CA GLY A 197 9.98 -3.18 6.63
C GLY A 197 9.38 -2.61 5.33
N MET A 198 9.78 -3.18 4.19
CA MET A 198 9.20 -2.85 2.87
C MET A 198 7.86 -3.57 2.69
N TYR A 199 6.99 -3.36 3.68
CA TYR A 199 5.60 -3.78 3.69
C TYR A 199 4.75 -2.75 2.94
N THR A 200 3.42 -2.84 3.00
CA THR A 200 2.57 -2.01 2.14
C THR A 200 2.73 -0.51 2.42
N ALA A 201 2.89 -0.08 3.67
CA ALA A 201 3.04 1.33 4.01
C ALA A 201 4.29 1.95 3.37
N ASN A 202 5.49 1.40 3.60
CA ASN A 202 6.72 1.92 2.99
C ASN A 202 6.76 1.71 1.47
N THR A 203 6.13 0.65 0.95
CA THR A 203 5.95 0.46 -0.51
C THR A 203 5.18 1.61 -1.12
N MET A 204 4.03 1.96 -0.54
CA MET A 204 3.19 3.04 -1.07
C MET A 204 3.83 4.41 -0.87
N ALA A 205 4.47 4.66 0.28
CA ALA A 205 5.19 5.91 0.51
C ALA A 205 6.30 6.12 -0.53
N SER A 206 7.14 5.10 -0.79
CA SER A 206 8.22 5.15 -1.79
C SER A 206 7.68 5.30 -3.22
N ALA A 207 6.60 4.60 -3.54
CA ALA A 207 5.92 4.74 -4.82
C ALA A 207 5.37 6.15 -5.05
N ILE A 208 4.76 6.76 -4.02
CA ILE A 208 4.18 8.10 -4.09
C ILE A 208 5.26 9.19 -4.19
N GLU A 209 6.41 8.99 -3.55
CA GLU A 209 7.57 9.85 -3.72
C GLU A 209 8.09 9.78 -5.16
N ALA A 210 8.24 8.58 -5.73
CA ALA A 210 8.64 8.38 -7.12
C ALA A 210 7.58 8.88 -8.12
N LEU A 211 6.30 8.83 -7.76
CA LEU A 211 5.18 9.41 -8.52
C LEU A 211 5.27 10.96 -8.55
N GLY A 212 5.99 11.57 -7.61
CA GLY A 212 6.16 13.01 -7.50
C GLY A 212 5.14 13.72 -6.60
N MET A 213 4.31 12.99 -5.83
CA MET A 213 3.21 13.56 -5.02
C MET A 213 3.58 13.81 -3.55
N SER A 214 4.82 13.54 -3.14
CA SER A 214 5.39 13.95 -1.84
C SER A 214 6.73 14.64 -2.02
N LEU A 215 7.18 15.34 -0.99
CA LEU A 215 8.51 15.95 -0.97
C LEU A 215 9.60 14.86 -1.00
N PRO A 216 10.79 15.15 -1.57
CA PRO A 216 11.93 14.23 -1.48
C PRO A 216 12.24 13.84 -0.03
N TYR A 217 12.62 12.58 0.17
CA TYR A 217 12.87 11.95 1.47
C TYR A 217 11.63 11.65 2.32
N SER A 218 10.43 12.10 1.94
CA SER A 218 9.19 11.87 2.72
C SER A 218 8.99 10.40 3.09
N SER A 219 9.26 9.48 2.16
CA SER A 219 9.06 8.04 2.35
C SER A 219 10.10 7.37 3.25
N SER A 220 11.27 7.96 3.41
CA SER A 220 12.38 7.38 4.17
C SER A 220 12.70 8.08 5.48
N ASN A 221 12.19 9.31 5.71
CA ASN A 221 12.34 9.99 7.00
C ASN A 221 11.62 9.20 8.12
N PRO A 222 12.33 8.83 9.21
CA PRO A 222 11.69 8.19 10.36
C PRO A 222 10.64 9.11 11.00
N ALA A 223 9.60 8.53 11.58
CA ALA A 223 8.44 9.24 12.10
C ALA A 223 8.75 10.32 13.14
N LEU A 224 9.77 10.10 13.96
CA LEU A 224 10.18 11.00 15.06
C LEU A 224 11.50 11.73 14.77
N SER A 225 11.96 11.78 13.53
CA SER A 225 13.21 12.44 13.16
C SER A 225 13.06 13.96 13.00
N ASP A 226 14.17 14.68 13.15
CA ASP A 226 14.23 16.13 12.90
C ASP A 226 13.95 16.44 11.43
N GLU A 227 14.35 15.56 10.51
CA GLU A 227 14.09 15.68 9.08
C GLU A 227 12.57 15.61 8.78
N LYS A 228 11.81 14.77 9.51
CA LYS A 228 10.36 14.72 9.40
C LYS A 228 9.71 16.01 9.90
N GLN A 229 10.23 16.60 10.97
CA GLN A 229 9.77 17.91 11.45
C GLN A 229 10.10 19.04 10.45
N GLN A 230 11.27 18.97 9.81
CA GLN A 230 11.64 19.94 8.78
C GLN A 230 10.74 19.81 7.54
N GLU A 231 10.41 18.60 7.11
CA GLU A 231 9.45 18.35 6.03
C GLU A 231 8.08 19.01 6.30
N CYS A 232 7.58 18.94 7.54
CA CYS A 232 6.35 19.64 7.93
C CYS A 232 6.45 21.15 7.75
N LYS A 233 7.61 21.74 8.08
CA LYS A 233 7.87 23.18 7.91
C LYS A 233 7.99 23.58 6.45
N ASP A 234 8.49 22.71 5.59
CA ASP A 234 8.66 22.96 4.16
C ASP A 234 7.34 22.81 3.39
N ALA A 235 6.36 22.09 3.94
CA ALA A 235 5.09 21.78 3.30
C ALA A 235 4.26 23.04 2.95
N GLY A 236 4.32 24.10 3.78
CA GLY A 236 3.62 25.37 3.54
C GLY A 236 4.15 26.09 2.31
N ALA A 237 5.47 26.17 2.15
CA ALA A 237 6.09 26.76 0.97
C ALA A 237 5.80 25.93 -0.30
N ALA A 238 5.81 24.60 -0.18
CA ALA A 238 5.51 23.72 -1.29
C ALA A 238 4.07 23.88 -1.80
N ILE A 239 3.07 23.86 -0.90
CA ILE A 239 1.67 24.04 -1.31
C ILE A 239 1.42 25.45 -1.88
N ARG A 240 2.07 26.49 -1.34
CA ARG A 240 2.00 27.83 -1.91
C ARG A 240 2.50 27.86 -3.35
N LEU A 241 3.66 27.28 -3.61
CA LEU A 241 4.21 27.18 -4.96
C LEU A 241 3.25 26.45 -5.91
N LEU A 242 2.63 25.35 -5.47
CA LEU A 242 1.65 24.63 -6.28
C LEU A 242 0.43 25.48 -6.60
N LEU A 243 -0.08 26.25 -5.64
CA LEU A 243 -1.19 27.19 -5.85
C LEU A 243 -0.80 28.32 -6.81
N GLU A 244 0.39 28.92 -6.65
CA GLU A 244 0.90 29.99 -7.52
C GLU A 244 1.09 29.53 -8.97
N ARG A 245 1.54 28.30 -9.19
CA ARG A 245 1.76 27.73 -10.52
C ARG A 245 0.57 26.96 -11.08
N ASP A 246 -0.50 26.82 -10.31
CA ASP A 246 -1.69 25.99 -10.62
C ASP A 246 -1.34 24.54 -10.97
N ILE A 247 -0.29 23.98 -10.33
CA ILE A 247 0.14 22.60 -10.52
C ILE A 247 -0.79 21.69 -9.73
N LYS A 248 -1.37 20.71 -10.42
CA LYS A 248 -2.41 19.82 -9.90
C LYS A 248 -2.00 18.35 -9.99
N PRO A 249 -2.67 17.44 -9.26
CA PRO A 249 -2.39 16.01 -9.33
C PRO A 249 -2.34 15.44 -10.76
N LYS A 250 -3.24 15.86 -11.66
CA LYS A 250 -3.24 15.36 -13.05
C LYS A 250 -2.05 15.84 -13.90
N ASP A 251 -1.37 16.89 -13.48
CA ASP A 251 -0.14 17.36 -14.13
C ASP A 251 1.07 16.52 -13.70
N ILE A 252 1.02 15.94 -12.48
CA ILE A 252 2.09 15.15 -11.87
C ILE A 252 1.87 13.66 -12.10
N MET A 253 0.66 13.14 -11.80
CA MET A 253 0.30 11.73 -11.85
C MET A 253 0.07 11.26 -13.30
N THR A 254 1.09 11.41 -14.13
CA THR A 254 1.07 11.00 -15.55
C THR A 254 1.43 9.53 -15.71
N ARG A 255 1.21 8.97 -16.91
CA ARG A 255 1.61 7.60 -17.23
C ARG A 255 3.07 7.31 -16.87
N LYS A 256 4.01 8.18 -17.26
CA LYS A 256 5.43 8.06 -16.94
C LYS A 256 5.70 8.08 -15.42
N ALA A 257 4.97 8.91 -14.69
CA ALA A 257 5.10 8.98 -13.23
C ALA A 257 4.64 7.67 -12.56
N PHE A 258 3.57 7.03 -13.06
CA PHE A 258 3.16 5.69 -12.61
C PHE A 258 4.22 4.62 -12.95
N GLU A 259 4.85 4.69 -14.11
CA GLU A 259 5.95 3.81 -14.49
C GLU A 259 7.15 3.97 -13.53
N ASN A 260 7.52 5.20 -13.17
CA ASN A 260 8.54 5.48 -12.15
C ASN A 260 8.19 4.85 -10.80
N ALA A 261 6.97 5.05 -10.33
CA ALA A 261 6.50 4.50 -9.06
C ALA A 261 6.61 2.97 -9.03
N VAL A 262 6.16 2.30 -10.10
CA VAL A 262 6.23 0.83 -10.19
C VAL A 262 7.68 0.34 -10.31
N ALA A 263 8.55 1.05 -11.04
CA ALA A 263 9.97 0.71 -11.10
C ALA A 263 10.64 0.77 -9.71
N VAL A 264 10.32 1.79 -8.90
CA VAL A 264 10.80 1.90 -7.52
C VAL A 264 10.26 0.74 -6.66
N ILE A 265 8.98 0.37 -6.79
CA ILE A 265 8.41 -0.81 -6.12
C ILE A 265 9.20 -2.08 -6.45
N MET A 266 9.59 -2.27 -7.73
CA MET A 266 10.36 -3.44 -8.16
C MET A 266 11.76 -3.45 -7.55
N VAL A 267 12.49 -2.34 -7.61
CA VAL A 267 13.84 -2.22 -7.05
C VAL A 267 13.86 -2.49 -5.55
N LEU A 268 12.87 -1.96 -4.82
CA LEU A 268 12.81 -2.06 -3.36
C LEU A 268 12.20 -3.37 -2.85
N GLY A 269 11.62 -4.21 -3.70
CA GLY A 269 11.01 -5.47 -3.28
C GLY A 269 9.66 -5.30 -2.55
N GLY A 270 8.82 -4.39 -3.02
CA GLY A 270 7.59 -3.97 -2.36
C GLY A 270 6.47 -5.00 -2.27
N SER A 271 5.34 -4.57 -1.73
CA SER A 271 4.14 -5.39 -1.49
C SER A 271 3.31 -5.63 -2.75
N THR A 272 2.70 -6.82 -2.88
CA THR A 272 1.69 -7.14 -3.90
C THR A 272 0.48 -6.21 -3.87
N ASN A 273 0.14 -5.66 -2.69
CA ASN A 273 -0.97 -4.71 -2.53
C ASN A 273 -0.81 -3.46 -3.39
N ALA A 274 0.43 -3.10 -3.74
CA ALA A 274 0.71 -1.97 -4.61
C ALA A 274 0.02 -2.10 -5.99
N VAL A 275 -0.18 -3.31 -6.50
CA VAL A 275 -0.88 -3.52 -7.78
C VAL A 275 -2.30 -2.98 -7.71
N LEU A 276 -3.05 -3.33 -6.65
CA LEU A 276 -4.41 -2.81 -6.44
C LEU A 276 -4.43 -1.29 -6.30
N HIS A 277 -3.50 -0.76 -5.49
CA HIS A 277 -3.51 0.66 -5.13
C HIS A 277 -3.08 1.55 -6.29
N MET A 278 -2.04 1.17 -7.02
CA MET A 278 -1.56 1.94 -8.17
C MET A 278 -2.59 2.00 -9.30
N ILE A 279 -3.29 0.88 -9.57
CA ILE A 279 -4.40 0.86 -10.55
C ILE A 279 -5.52 1.80 -10.11
N ALA A 280 -5.94 1.74 -8.84
CA ALA A 280 -7.00 2.61 -8.33
C ALA A 280 -6.59 4.10 -8.37
N MET A 281 -5.35 4.44 -8.02
CA MET A 281 -4.82 5.80 -8.11
C MET A 281 -4.75 6.29 -9.56
N ALA A 282 -4.31 5.45 -10.50
CA ALA A 282 -4.25 5.79 -11.92
C ALA A 282 -5.66 6.10 -12.49
N LYS A 283 -6.64 5.27 -12.15
CA LYS A 283 -8.04 5.50 -12.53
C LYS A 283 -8.56 6.85 -12.02
N SER A 284 -8.23 7.26 -10.79
CA SER A 284 -8.70 8.53 -10.21
C SER A 284 -8.26 9.78 -10.99
N VAL A 285 -7.19 9.68 -11.77
CA VAL A 285 -6.69 10.76 -12.63
C VAL A 285 -6.95 10.52 -14.13
N GLY A 286 -7.60 9.41 -14.48
CA GLY A 286 -7.94 9.04 -15.86
C GLY A 286 -6.76 8.45 -16.65
N VAL A 287 -5.73 7.93 -15.96
CA VAL A 287 -4.60 7.25 -16.59
C VAL A 287 -4.92 5.77 -16.75
N SER A 288 -4.86 5.26 -17.97
CA SER A 288 -4.97 3.83 -18.24
C SER A 288 -3.71 3.12 -17.73
N PHE A 289 -3.85 2.32 -16.69
CA PHE A 289 -2.77 1.55 -16.07
C PHE A 289 -3.32 0.22 -15.57
N THR A 290 -2.73 -0.89 -15.99
CA THR A 290 -3.23 -2.24 -15.76
C THR A 290 -2.18 -3.10 -15.07
N GLN A 291 -2.56 -4.30 -14.64
CA GLN A 291 -1.59 -5.26 -14.10
C GLN A 291 -0.52 -5.66 -15.12
N ASP A 292 -0.82 -5.66 -16.43
CA ASP A 292 0.18 -5.97 -17.47
C ASP A 292 1.30 -4.93 -17.55
N ASP A 293 1.01 -3.67 -17.18
CA ASP A 293 2.02 -2.64 -17.08
C ASP A 293 3.03 -2.94 -15.98
N PHE A 294 2.58 -3.53 -14.88
CA PHE A 294 3.48 -4.02 -13.83
C PHE A 294 4.41 -5.09 -14.37
N GLN A 295 3.89 -6.00 -15.20
CA GLN A 295 4.73 -7.05 -15.79
C GLN A 295 5.79 -6.48 -16.73
N ILE A 296 5.41 -5.54 -17.59
CA ILE A 296 6.34 -4.88 -18.54
C ILE A 296 7.48 -4.20 -17.78
N ILE A 297 7.16 -3.54 -16.66
CA ILE A 297 8.17 -2.87 -15.83
C ILE A 297 8.99 -3.90 -15.04
N SER A 298 8.36 -4.93 -14.50
CA SER A 298 9.01 -6.03 -13.77
C SER A 298 10.07 -6.74 -14.63
N ASP A 299 9.79 -6.95 -15.91
CA ASP A 299 10.73 -7.61 -16.83
C ASP A 299 12.03 -6.82 -17.05
N LYS A 300 12.01 -5.51 -16.83
CA LYS A 300 13.12 -4.59 -17.11
C LYS A 300 13.83 -4.10 -15.84
N THR A 301 13.24 -4.28 -14.67
CA THR A 301 13.69 -3.65 -13.43
C THR A 301 14.09 -4.73 -12.43
N PRO A 302 15.36 -4.79 -12.00
CA PRO A 302 15.82 -5.80 -11.06
C PRO A 302 15.35 -5.52 -9.62
N VAL A 303 15.40 -6.54 -8.76
CA VAL A 303 15.32 -6.36 -7.30
C VAL A 303 16.72 -6.11 -6.78
N LEU A 304 16.94 -4.97 -6.13
CA LEU A 304 18.24 -4.58 -5.58
C LEU A 304 18.25 -4.49 -4.06
N ALA A 305 17.12 -4.23 -3.42
CA ALA A 305 17.06 -3.96 -1.99
C ALA A 305 16.86 -5.24 -1.16
N ASP A 306 17.70 -5.43 -0.13
CA ASP A 306 17.62 -6.56 0.82
C ASP A 306 16.73 -6.21 2.02
N PHE A 307 15.53 -5.69 1.77
CA PHE A 307 14.58 -5.33 2.81
C PHE A 307 13.74 -6.51 3.33
N LYS A 308 13.39 -6.46 4.61
CA LYS A 308 12.32 -7.32 5.14
C LYS A 308 11.03 -7.07 4.38
N PRO A 309 10.21 -8.14 4.12
CA PRO A 309 10.24 -9.47 4.73
C PRO A 309 11.22 -10.46 4.08
N SER A 310 11.60 -10.28 2.83
CA SER A 310 12.45 -11.25 2.10
C SER A 310 13.93 -11.08 2.39
N GLY A 311 14.35 -9.93 2.91
CA GLY A 311 15.71 -9.55 3.26
C GLY A 311 15.89 -9.27 4.74
N LYS A 312 16.89 -8.41 5.05
CA LYS A 312 17.37 -8.19 6.43
C LYS A 312 17.04 -6.82 6.98
N TYR A 313 17.07 -5.79 6.12
CA TYR A 313 17.09 -4.38 6.52
C TYR A 313 15.69 -3.78 6.63
N LEU A 314 15.60 -2.64 7.31
CA LEU A 314 14.41 -1.81 7.48
C LEU A 314 14.59 -0.46 6.76
N MET A 315 13.51 0.30 6.59
CA MET A 315 13.56 1.60 5.92
C MET A 315 14.45 2.61 6.68
N GLN A 316 14.48 2.54 8.01
CA GLN A 316 15.36 3.39 8.82
C GLN A 316 16.85 3.16 8.51
N ASP A 317 17.24 1.95 8.13
CA ASP A 317 18.61 1.67 7.73
C ASP A 317 18.95 2.40 6.42
N LEU A 318 18.04 2.42 5.44
CA LEU A 318 18.24 3.12 4.18
C LEU A 318 18.30 4.65 4.37
N HIS A 319 17.53 5.20 5.31
CA HIS A 319 17.56 6.63 5.61
C HIS A 319 18.98 7.14 5.87
N GLN A 320 19.81 6.37 6.56
CA GLN A 320 21.21 6.72 6.87
C GLN A 320 22.11 6.83 5.63
N TYR A 321 21.70 6.25 4.50
CA TYR A 321 22.46 6.21 3.24
C TYR A 321 21.78 6.99 2.11
N GLY A 322 21.03 8.04 2.45
CA GLY A 322 20.41 8.93 1.48
C GLY A 322 18.99 8.57 1.06
N GLY A 323 18.37 7.59 1.73
CA GLY A 323 16.96 7.26 1.58
C GLY A 323 16.55 6.81 0.18
N VAL A 324 15.26 6.88 -0.08
CA VAL A 324 14.69 6.56 -1.41
C VAL A 324 15.22 7.47 -2.51
N PRO A 325 15.46 8.79 -2.29
CA PRO A 325 16.06 9.64 -3.32
C PRO A 325 17.41 9.17 -3.84
N ALA A 326 18.30 8.64 -2.99
CA ALA A 326 19.60 8.10 -3.43
C ALA A 326 19.41 6.86 -4.33
N VAL A 327 18.44 5.98 -3.99
CA VAL A 327 18.06 4.85 -4.85
C VAL A 327 17.50 5.34 -6.18
N MET A 328 16.60 6.33 -6.16
CA MET A 328 16.03 6.91 -7.38
C MET A 328 17.10 7.57 -8.26
N LYS A 329 18.09 8.25 -7.68
CA LYS A 329 19.21 8.81 -8.44
C LYS A 329 20.00 7.72 -9.16
N TYR A 330 20.30 6.63 -8.45
CA TYR A 330 20.95 5.48 -9.05
C TYR A 330 20.11 4.87 -10.19
N MET A 331 18.79 4.69 -9.96
CA MET A 331 17.87 4.19 -10.98
C MET A 331 17.78 5.08 -12.21
N LEU A 332 17.77 6.40 -12.01
CA LEU A 332 17.77 7.37 -13.11
C LEU A 332 19.02 7.24 -13.97
N ALA A 333 20.19 7.09 -13.34
CA ALA A 333 21.47 6.87 -14.05
C ALA A 333 21.49 5.55 -14.84
N GLN A 334 20.69 4.54 -14.43
CA GLN A 334 20.54 3.28 -15.17
C GLN A 334 19.46 3.34 -16.28
N GLY A 335 18.74 4.46 -16.42
CA GLY A 335 17.67 4.61 -17.40
C GLY A 335 16.36 3.88 -17.02
N TRP A 336 16.16 3.58 -15.74
CA TRP A 336 14.94 2.91 -15.23
C TRP A 336 13.85 3.89 -14.77
N LEU A 337 14.15 5.20 -14.76
CA LEU A 337 13.20 6.26 -14.40
C LEU A 337 13.11 7.31 -15.51
N HIS A 338 11.93 7.89 -15.66
CA HIS A 338 11.67 9.08 -16.46
C HIS A 338 12.00 10.33 -15.63
N GLY A 339 13.14 10.96 -15.90
CA GLY A 339 13.61 12.12 -15.14
C GLY A 339 12.83 13.41 -15.41
N ASP A 340 12.06 13.47 -16.50
CA ASP A 340 11.27 14.64 -16.93
C ASP A 340 9.90 14.77 -16.24
N CYS A 341 9.53 13.84 -15.38
CA CYS A 341 8.26 13.90 -14.63
C CYS A 341 8.26 15.04 -13.61
N LEU A 342 7.20 15.86 -13.64
CA LEU A 342 6.98 16.97 -12.71
C LEU A 342 6.64 16.42 -11.32
N THR A 343 7.00 17.19 -10.28
CA THR A 343 6.73 16.83 -8.88
C THR A 343 6.10 17.99 -8.10
N VAL A 344 5.67 17.73 -6.86
CA VAL A 344 5.13 18.74 -5.94
C VAL A 344 6.12 19.83 -5.54
N THR A 345 7.41 19.69 -5.86
CA THR A 345 8.40 20.77 -5.68
C THR A 345 8.35 21.80 -6.81
N GLY A 346 7.54 21.58 -7.84
CA GLY A 346 7.53 22.38 -9.05
C GLY A 346 8.75 22.16 -9.96
N LYS A 347 9.57 21.16 -9.64
CA LYS A 347 10.74 20.69 -10.40
C LYS A 347 10.49 19.28 -10.90
N THR A 348 11.29 18.85 -11.87
CA THR A 348 11.28 17.47 -12.35
C THR A 348 11.99 16.52 -11.38
N ILE A 349 11.78 15.20 -11.56
CA ILE A 349 12.50 14.15 -10.82
C ILE A 349 14.02 14.35 -10.97
N ALA A 350 14.52 14.56 -12.19
CA ALA A 350 15.96 14.74 -12.44
C ALA A 350 16.53 15.97 -11.73
N GLU A 351 15.80 17.09 -11.71
CA GLU A 351 16.22 18.31 -11.01
C GLU A 351 16.25 18.12 -9.50
N ASN A 352 15.28 17.40 -8.93
CA ASN A 352 15.28 17.09 -7.49
C ASN A 352 16.44 16.17 -7.11
N LEU A 353 16.77 15.21 -7.94
CA LEU A 353 17.82 14.21 -7.68
C LEU A 353 19.23 14.75 -7.91
N ALA A 354 19.41 15.90 -8.59
CA ALA A 354 20.72 16.43 -8.93
C ALA A 354 21.62 16.68 -7.70
N ALA A 355 21.05 17.16 -6.61
CA ALA A 355 21.77 17.45 -5.37
C ALA A 355 21.82 16.28 -4.37
N VAL A 356 21.14 15.17 -4.66
CA VAL A 356 21.11 13.99 -3.80
C VAL A 356 22.47 13.28 -3.87
N PRO A 357 23.02 12.78 -2.73
CA PRO A 357 24.25 11.97 -2.75
C PRO A 357 24.10 10.69 -3.57
N ASP A 358 25.20 10.23 -4.17
CA ASP A 358 25.23 8.92 -4.82
C ASP A 358 25.26 7.81 -3.76
N LEU A 359 24.71 6.64 -4.11
CA LEU A 359 24.82 5.44 -3.28
C LEU A 359 26.29 4.99 -3.22
N ASP A 360 26.82 4.85 -2.01
CA ASP A 360 28.14 4.28 -1.76
C ASP A 360 28.01 2.77 -1.49
N PHE A 361 28.29 1.95 -2.49
CA PHE A 361 28.19 0.49 -2.41
C PHE A 361 29.25 -0.17 -1.51
N ASP A 362 30.31 0.55 -1.12
CA ASP A 362 31.33 0.06 -0.20
C ASP A 362 30.87 0.23 1.27
N GLN A 363 30.12 1.28 1.58
CA GLN A 363 29.66 1.61 2.93
C GLN A 363 28.31 1.01 3.30
N GLN A 364 27.45 0.71 2.31
CA GLN A 364 26.12 0.15 2.57
C GLN A 364 25.96 -1.23 1.90
N LYS A 365 25.07 -2.06 2.45
CA LYS A 365 24.75 -3.41 1.96
C LYS A 365 23.24 -3.64 1.80
N ILE A 366 22.47 -2.55 1.81
CA ILE A 366 21.00 -2.58 1.71
C ILE A 366 20.60 -2.69 0.25
N ILE A 367 21.23 -1.88 -0.61
CA ILE A 367 21.01 -1.83 -2.05
C ILE A 367 22.19 -2.45 -2.76
N TYR A 368 21.93 -3.45 -3.58
CA TYR A 368 22.91 -4.12 -4.41
C TYR A 368 23.11 -3.39 -5.75
N PRO A 369 24.31 -3.40 -6.32
CA PRO A 369 24.55 -2.84 -7.65
C PRO A 369 23.86 -3.71 -8.72
N LYS A 370 23.57 -3.11 -9.88
CA LYS A 370 22.90 -3.79 -11.01
C LYS A 370 23.67 -4.98 -11.56
N GLU A 371 24.98 -4.97 -11.39
CA GLU A 371 25.90 -6.06 -11.80
C GLU A 371 25.74 -7.32 -10.94
N ASN A 372 25.20 -7.18 -9.72
CA ASN A 372 24.95 -8.27 -8.79
C ASN A 372 23.61 -8.10 -8.07
N PRO A 373 22.48 -8.10 -8.81
CA PRO A 373 21.16 -7.89 -8.23
C PRO A 373 20.72 -9.11 -7.39
N ILE A 374 19.81 -8.90 -6.44
CA ILE A 374 19.14 -10.01 -5.73
C ILE A 374 18.36 -10.87 -6.72
N LYS A 375 17.69 -10.22 -7.67
CA LYS A 375 16.99 -10.86 -8.79
C LYS A 375 17.10 -9.98 -10.02
N ALA A 376 17.39 -10.57 -11.18
CA ALA A 376 17.62 -9.83 -12.43
C ALA A 376 16.35 -9.14 -13.00
N THR A 377 15.17 -9.58 -12.57
CA THR A 377 13.88 -8.99 -12.91
C THR A 377 13.10 -8.64 -11.64
N GLY A 378 12.01 -7.90 -11.75
CA GLY A 378 11.15 -7.55 -10.62
C GLY A 378 10.56 -8.79 -9.93
N HIS A 379 10.21 -8.62 -8.67
CA HIS A 379 9.66 -9.69 -7.83
C HIS A 379 8.16 -9.89 -7.99
N LEU A 380 7.43 -8.89 -8.51
CA LEU A 380 6.01 -9.03 -8.83
C LEU A 380 5.85 -9.59 -10.24
N GLN A 381 5.11 -10.68 -10.35
CA GLN A 381 4.85 -11.36 -11.61
C GLN A 381 3.33 -11.51 -11.80
N ILE A 382 2.85 -11.15 -12.98
CA ILE A 382 1.43 -11.32 -13.33
C ILE A 382 1.28 -12.67 -14.01
N MET A 383 0.39 -13.51 -13.47
CA MET A 383 0.18 -14.85 -13.96
C MET A 383 -1.26 -15.04 -14.44
N TYR A 384 -1.41 -15.81 -15.50
CA TYR A 384 -2.69 -16.14 -16.13
C TYR A 384 -2.92 -17.65 -16.19
N GLY A 385 -3.98 -18.10 -16.80
CA GLY A 385 -4.31 -19.50 -16.99
C GLY A 385 -5.76 -19.79 -16.65
N ASN A 386 -6.15 -21.06 -16.66
CA ASN A 386 -7.53 -21.41 -16.38
C ASN A 386 -7.97 -21.07 -14.95
N LEU A 387 -7.04 -21.06 -13.98
CA LEU A 387 -7.31 -20.61 -12.60
C LEU A 387 -7.41 -19.09 -12.46
N ALA A 388 -6.79 -18.32 -13.37
CA ALA A 388 -6.68 -16.87 -13.27
C ALA A 388 -6.86 -16.23 -14.65
N THR A 389 -8.05 -16.37 -15.25
CA THR A 389 -8.32 -15.83 -16.60
C THR A 389 -8.30 -14.30 -16.64
N GLY A 390 -8.59 -13.64 -15.52
CA GLY A 390 -8.47 -12.19 -15.32
C GLY A 390 -7.13 -11.78 -14.70
N GLY A 391 -6.21 -12.73 -14.48
CA GLY A 391 -4.89 -12.50 -13.92
C GLY A 391 -4.80 -12.76 -12.41
N SER A 392 -3.57 -12.75 -11.93
CA SER A 392 -3.18 -12.89 -10.52
C SER A 392 -1.83 -12.26 -10.28
N VAL A 393 -1.44 -12.05 -9.03
CA VAL A 393 -0.18 -11.42 -8.64
C VAL A 393 0.64 -12.38 -7.79
N ALA A 394 1.79 -12.80 -8.33
CA ALA A 394 2.78 -13.60 -7.61
C ALA A 394 3.90 -12.71 -7.04
N LYS A 395 4.38 -13.03 -5.84
CA LYS A 395 5.57 -12.43 -5.25
C LYS A 395 6.69 -13.46 -5.27
N ILE A 396 7.64 -13.28 -6.19
CA ILE A 396 8.77 -14.20 -6.40
C ILE A 396 10.07 -13.44 -6.19
N SER A 397 10.64 -13.58 -5.00
CA SER A 397 11.84 -12.85 -4.59
C SER A 397 13.16 -13.45 -5.11
N GLY A 398 13.07 -14.62 -5.75
CA GLY A 398 14.23 -15.39 -6.24
C GLY A 398 14.75 -16.45 -5.27
N LYS A 399 14.08 -16.64 -4.13
CA LYS A 399 14.44 -17.62 -3.09
C LYS A 399 13.53 -18.83 -3.07
N GLU A 400 12.38 -18.76 -3.77
CA GLU A 400 11.27 -19.71 -3.74
C GLU A 400 11.28 -20.71 -4.90
N GLY A 401 12.09 -20.47 -5.92
CA GLY A 401 12.06 -21.16 -7.19
C GLY A 401 11.05 -20.55 -8.18
N ASP A 402 11.02 -21.07 -9.41
CA ASP A 402 10.24 -20.51 -10.51
C ASP A 402 9.07 -21.41 -10.92
N MET A 403 8.98 -22.61 -10.39
CA MET A 403 7.91 -23.58 -10.71
C MET A 403 7.47 -24.33 -9.45
N PHE A 404 6.18 -24.61 -9.37
CA PHE A 404 5.61 -25.47 -8.35
C PHE A 404 4.48 -26.31 -8.95
N GLU A 405 4.46 -27.61 -8.69
CA GLU A 405 3.38 -28.50 -9.08
C GLU A 405 3.06 -29.44 -7.92
N GLY A 406 1.79 -29.56 -7.58
CA GLY A 406 1.39 -30.42 -6.48
C GLY A 406 -0.12 -30.55 -6.32
N PRO A 407 -0.55 -31.45 -5.42
CA PRO A 407 -1.95 -31.62 -5.10
C PRO A 407 -2.48 -30.42 -4.31
N ALA A 408 -3.69 -30.00 -4.65
CA ALA A 408 -4.41 -28.95 -3.93
C ALA A 408 -4.76 -29.40 -2.51
N ARG A 409 -4.64 -28.46 -1.57
CA ARG A 409 -5.16 -28.58 -0.22
C ARG A 409 -6.04 -27.37 0.05
N VAL A 410 -7.37 -27.58 0.04
CA VAL A 410 -8.36 -26.49 -0.08
C VAL A 410 -8.92 -26.09 1.26
N PHE A 411 -8.99 -24.77 1.48
CA PHE A 411 -9.51 -24.15 2.70
C PHE A 411 -10.49 -23.01 2.36
N ASP A 412 -11.64 -22.97 3.04
CA ASP A 412 -12.59 -21.87 2.93
C ASP A 412 -12.21 -20.74 3.92
N GLY A 413 -11.35 -19.86 3.48
CA GLY A 413 -10.85 -18.73 4.27
C GLY A 413 -9.72 -19.05 5.23
N GLU A 414 -9.27 -18.02 5.94
CA GLU A 414 -8.09 -18.04 6.81
C GLU A 414 -8.22 -18.98 8.01
N HIS A 415 -9.41 -19.00 8.64
CA HIS A 415 -9.64 -19.80 9.85
C HIS A 415 -9.52 -21.30 9.56
N ALA A 416 -10.14 -21.77 8.49
CA ALA A 416 -10.06 -23.19 8.09
C ALA A 416 -8.61 -23.61 7.80
N LEU A 417 -7.79 -22.71 7.22
CA LEU A 417 -6.37 -22.99 7.01
C LEU A 417 -5.61 -23.16 8.33
N ILE A 418 -5.82 -22.29 9.32
CA ILE A 418 -5.16 -22.38 10.63
C ILE A 418 -5.52 -23.72 11.32
N GLU A 419 -6.78 -24.15 11.23
CA GLU A 419 -7.21 -25.47 11.71
C GLU A 419 -6.52 -26.61 10.95
N GLY A 420 -6.35 -26.46 9.63
CA GLY A 420 -5.63 -27.41 8.78
C GLY A 420 -4.14 -27.55 9.14
N ILE A 421 -3.48 -26.46 9.52
CA ILE A 421 -2.10 -26.47 10.00
C ILE A 421 -2.02 -27.21 11.35
N ASN A 422 -2.88 -26.87 12.31
CA ASN A 422 -2.91 -27.48 13.63
C ASN A 422 -3.20 -28.99 13.58
N SER A 423 -4.04 -29.43 12.66
CA SER A 423 -4.38 -30.85 12.43
C SER A 423 -3.38 -31.57 11.50
N LYS A 424 -2.29 -30.92 11.10
CA LYS A 424 -1.26 -31.47 10.18
C LYS A 424 -1.82 -31.97 8.85
N LYS A 425 -2.87 -31.34 8.35
CA LYS A 425 -3.50 -31.67 7.08
C LYS A 425 -2.64 -31.30 5.88
N ILE A 426 -1.77 -30.30 6.02
CA ILE A 426 -0.88 -29.79 4.96
C ILE A 426 0.42 -30.60 4.99
N GLN A 427 0.85 -31.06 3.82
CA GLN A 427 2.08 -31.83 3.63
C GLN A 427 3.06 -31.11 2.69
N PRO A 428 4.38 -31.38 2.79
CA PRO A 428 5.34 -30.93 1.78
C PRO A 428 4.89 -31.34 0.37
N GLY A 429 4.96 -30.40 -0.58
CA GLY A 429 4.52 -30.58 -1.96
C GLY A 429 3.07 -30.15 -2.24
N ASP A 430 2.29 -29.80 -1.22
CA ASP A 430 0.92 -29.33 -1.42
C ASP A 430 0.88 -27.91 -2.02
N VAL A 431 -0.11 -27.67 -2.88
CA VAL A 431 -0.58 -26.32 -3.24
C VAL A 431 -1.75 -25.97 -2.33
N VAL A 432 -1.50 -25.09 -1.37
CA VAL A 432 -2.51 -24.61 -0.43
C VAL A 432 -3.42 -23.60 -1.11
N VAL A 433 -4.71 -23.89 -1.20
CA VAL A 433 -5.73 -23.06 -1.86
C VAL A 433 -6.63 -22.43 -0.80
N ILE A 434 -6.60 -21.10 -0.69
CA ILE A 434 -7.49 -20.33 0.21
C ILE A 434 -8.52 -19.63 -0.68
N LYS A 435 -9.77 -20.07 -0.64
CA LYS A 435 -10.85 -19.55 -1.48
C LYS A 435 -11.91 -18.77 -0.68
N ASN A 436 -12.80 -18.08 -1.40
CA ASN A 436 -13.89 -17.25 -0.85
C ASN A 436 -13.41 -16.09 0.03
N VAL A 437 -12.25 -15.51 -0.29
CA VAL A 437 -11.64 -14.36 0.39
C VAL A 437 -11.38 -13.18 -0.56
N GLY A 438 -11.96 -13.22 -1.76
CA GLY A 438 -11.92 -12.14 -2.74
C GLY A 438 -12.76 -10.93 -2.35
N PRO A 439 -12.77 -9.87 -3.20
CA PRO A 439 -13.38 -8.57 -2.90
C PRO A 439 -14.86 -8.63 -2.50
N ILE A 440 -15.64 -9.51 -3.12
CA ILE A 440 -17.07 -9.69 -2.84
C ILE A 440 -17.29 -10.90 -1.92
N GLY A 441 -16.62 -12.01 -2.14
CA GLY A 441 -16.77 -13.26 -1.37
C GLY A 441 -16.45 -13.08 0.13
N ALA A 442 -15.45 -12.25 0.44
CA ALA A 442 -15.21 -11.71 1.77
C ALA A 442 -15.13 -10.17 1.66
N PRO A 443 -16.26 -9.45 1.74
CA PRO A 443 -16.28 -8.02 1.50
C PRO A 443 -15.16 -7.27 2.21
N GLY A 444 -14.37 -6.51 1.43
CA GLY A 444 -13.15 -5.86 1.91
C GLY A 444 -11.86 -6.66 1.68
N MET A 445 -11.93 -7.87 1.07
CA MET A 445 -10.75 -8.64 0.65
C MET A 445 -9.67 -8.68 1.75
N PRO A 446 -9.92 -9.32 2.91
CA PRO A 446 -9.05 -9.25 4.08
C PRO A 446 -7.62 -9.66 3.75
N GLU A 447 -6.66 -8.91 4.26
CA GLU A 447 -5.24 -9.18 4.08
C GLU A 447 -4.78 -10.29 5.05
N MET A 448 -4.12 -11.31 4.53
CA MET A 448 -3.71 -12.47 5.29
C MET A 448 -2.21 -12.45 5.58
N LEU A 449 -1.82 -12.47 6.85
CA LEU A 449 -0.44 -12.64 7.32
C LEU A 449 -0.31 -13.87 8.23
N LYS A 450 -1.29 -14.08 9.11
CA LYS A 450 -1.29 -15.19 10.07
C LYS A 450 -1.15 -16.57 9.41
N PRO A 451 -1.85 -16.88 8.28
CA PRO A 451 -1.68 -18.15 7.58
C PRO A 451 -0.25 -18.39 7.09
N THR A 452 0.35 -17.38 6.46
CA THR A 452 1.71 -17.51 5.91
C THR A 452 2.75 -17.65 7.02
N SER A 453 2.62 -16.88 8.10
CA SER A 453 3.48 -17.00 9.29
C SER A 453 3.33 -18.37 9.97
N ALA A 454 2.12 -18.90 10.06
CA ALA A 454 1.86 -20.23 10.65
C ALA A 454 2.47 -21.36 9.80
N ILE A 455 2.38 -21.27 8.47
CA ILE A 455 3.02 -22.23 7.54
C ILE A 455 4.56 -22.19 7.70
N ILE A 456 5.12 -21.00 7.81
CA ILE A 456 6.57 -20.83 8.04
C ILE A 456 6.96 -21.41 9.40
N GLY A 457 6.19 -21.09 10.46
CA GLY A 457 6.40 -21.62 11.81
C GLY A 457 6.30 -23.15 11.87
N ALA A 458 5.44 -23.76 11.06
CA ALA A 458 5.34 -25.22 10.91
C ALA A 458 6.49 -25.85 10.10
N GLY A 459 7.46 -25.07 9.61
CA GLY A 459 8.58 -25.55 8.80
C GLY A 459 8.23 -25.83 7.33
N LEU A 460 7.03 -25.46 6.87
CA LEU A 460 6.52 -25.76 5.54
C LEU A 460 6.78 -24.65 4.50
N GLY A 461 7.29 -23.49 4.93
CA GLY A 461 7.39 -22.29 4.08
C GLY A 461 8.19 -22.42 2.79
N LYS A 462 9.06 -23.43 2.67
CA LYS A 462 9.84 -23.74 1.45
C LYS A 462 9.33 -24.93 0.66
N SER A 463 8.34 -25.65 1.18
CA SER A 463 7.90 -26.92 0.63
C SER A 463 6.45 -26.93 0.16
N VAL A 464 5.74 -25.81 0.30
CA VAL A 464 4.35 -25.62 -0.20
C VAL A 464 4.26 -24.31 -0.97
N ALA A 465 3.28 -24.24 -1.89
CA ALA A 465 2.84 -23.00 -2.51
C ALA A 465 1.47 -22.59 -1.95
N LEU A 466 1.20 -21.27 -1.88
CA LEU A 466 -0.09 -20.73 -1.46
C LEU A 466 -0.72 -19.93 -2.59
N ILE A 467 -1.99 -20.21 -2.88
CA ILE A 467 -2.78 -19.45 -3.86
C ILE A 467 -4.11 -18.98 -3.26
N THR A 468 -4.61 -17.83 -3.68
CA THR A 468 -5.86 -17.26 -3.14
C THR A 468 -6.52 -16.27 -4.09
N ASP A 469 -7.87 -16.22 -4.06
CA ASP A 469 -8.65 -15.12 -4.64
C ASP A 469 -8.67 -13.85 -3.76
N GLY A 470 -8.11 -13.94 -2.54
CA GLY A 470 -7.84 -12.82 -1.65
C GLY A 470 -6.46 -12.21 -1.85
N ARG A 471 -5.89 -11.64 -0.80
CA ARG A 471 -4.56 -11.02 -0.80
C ARG A 471 -3.73 -11.40 0.41
N PHE A 472 -2.42 -11.40 0.22
CA PHE A 472 -1.47 -11.60 1.30
C PHE A 472 -0.91 -10.26 1.79
N SER A 473 -0.51 -10.22 3.05
CA SER A 473 0.16 -9.06 3.65
C SER A 473 1.50 -8.77 2.97
N GLY A 474 1.90 -7.50 2.96
CA GLY A 474 3.23 -7.08 2.54
C GLY A 474 4.37 -7.75 3.32
N GLY A 475 4.09 -8.22 4.55
CA GLY A 475 5.02 -9.01 5.37
C GLY A 475 5.16 -10.49 4.97
N THR A 476 4.41 -10.95 3.98
CA THR A 476 4.45 -12.34 3.51
C THR A 476 5.66 -12.61 2.62
N HIS A 477 6.25 -13.80 2.75
CA HIS A 477 7.27 -14.35 1.87
C HIS A 477 7.02 -15.85 1.64
N GLY A 478 7.71 -16.44 0.66
CA GLY A 478 7.46 -17.80 0.16
C GLY A 478 6.77 -17.79 -1.21
N PHE A 479 6.49 -18.96 -1.78
CA PHE A 479 5.83 -19.09 -3.09
C PHE A 479 4.33 -18.75 -2.95
N VAL A 480 3.99 -17.47 -3.11
CA VAL A 480 2.63 -16.98 -2.84
C VAL A 480 2.05 -16.25 -4.06
N ILE A 481 0.80 -16.57 -4.40
CA ILE A 481 0.06 -15.97 -5.51
C ILE A 481 -1.33 -15.56 -5.00
N GLY A 482 -1.60 -14.26 -5.03
CA GLY A 482 -2.89 -13.70 -4.64
C GLY A 482 -3.60 -13.01 -5.79
N HIS A 483 -4.72 -12.34 -5.48
CA HIS A 483 -5.52 -11.57 -6.42
C HIS A 483 -6.03 -12.40 -7.62
N ILE A 484 -6.25 -13.70 -7.42
CA ILE A 484 -6.76 -14.57 -8.48
C ILE A 484 -8.13 -14.06 -8.95
N THR A 485 -8.21 -13.71 -10.22
CA THR A 485 -9.40 -13.14 -10.85
C THR A 485 -9.83 -14.03 -12.02
N PRO A 486 -11.12 -14.39 -12.12
CA PRO A 486 -12.24 -14.06 -11.23
C PRO A 486 -12.15 -14.74 -9.86
N GLU A 487 -12.64 -14.06 -8.79
CA GLU A 487 -12.77 -14.68 -7.47
C GLU A 487 -13.81 -15.81 -7.43
N ALA A 488 -13.76 -16.68 -6.44
CA ALA A 488 -14.70 -17.80 -6.29
C ALA A 488 -16.17 -17.35 -6.28
N TYR A 489 -16.49 -16.23 -5.62
CA TYR A 489 -17.85 -15.65 -5.57
C TYR A 489 -18.40 -15.29 -6.96
N LYS A 490 -17.56 -14.87 -7.88
CA LYS A 490 -17.91 -14.57 -9.28
C LYS A 490 -17.85 -15.80 -10.20
N GLY A 491 -17.75 -17.02 -9.67
CA GLY A 491 -17.66 -18.25 -10.42
C GLY A 491 -16.26 -18.53 -11.00
N GLY A 492 -15.22 -17.90 -10.45
CA GLY A 492 -13.83 -18.23 -10.77
C GLY A 492 -13.52 -19.70 -10.51
N LEU A 493 -12.62 -20.27 -11.31
CA LEU A 493 -12.30 -21.71 -11.25
C LEU A 493 -11.73 -22.13 -9.89
N ILE A 494 -11.10 -21.22 -9.16
CA ILE A 494 -10.62 -21.45 -7.79
C ILE A 494 -11.76 -21.93 -6.86
N GLY A 495 -13.01 -21.54 -7.11
CA GLY A 495 -14.18 -21.94 -6.33
C GLY A 495 -14.49 -23.44 -6.39
N VAL A 496 -14.14 -24.11 -7.50
CA VAL A 496 -14.43 -25.53 -7.75
C VAL A 496 -13.23 -26.46 -7.58
N VAL A 497 -12.08 -25.93 -7.14
CA VAL A 497 -10.92 -26.74 -6.76
C VAL A 497 -11.26 -27.61 -5.57
N GLU A 498 -10.87 -28.87 -5.61
CA GLU A 498 -11.05 -29.86 -4.55
C GLU A 498 -9.70 -30.41 -4.06
N ASP A 499 -9.68 -30.98 -2.85
CA ASP A 499 -8.48 -31.61 -2.29
C ASP A 499 -7.95 -32.71 -3.23
N GLY A 500 -6.66 -32.67 -3.54
CA GLY A 500 -5.98 -33.64 -4.38
C GLY A 500 -5.93 -33.26 -5.87
N ASP A 501 -6.63 -32.23 -6.33
CA ASP A 501 -6.48 -31.73 -7.70
C ASP A 501 -5.04 -31.25 -7.96
N ILE A 502 -4.50 -31.59 -9.12
CA ILE A 502 -3.14 -31.15 -9.46
C ILE A 502 -3.17 -29.73 -10.01
N ILE A 503 -2.35 -28.86 -9.39
CA ILE A 503 -2.17 -27.47 -9.82
C ILE A 503 -0.71 -27.27 -10.21
N GLU A 504 -0.48 -26.72 -11.40
CA GLU A 504 0.82 -26.29 -11.90
C GLU A 504 0.92 -24.77 -11.87
N LEU A 505 1.98 -24.27 -11.25
CA LEU A 505 2.36 -22.85 -11.17
C LEU A 505 3.70 -22.69 -11.87
N ASN A 506 3.74 -21.95 -12.98
CA ASN A 506 4.92 -21.78 -13.81
C ASN A 506 5.21 -20.29 -14.03
N VAL A 507 6.14 -19.75 -13.27
CA VAL A 507 6.49 -18.31 -13.31
C VAL A 507 7.11 -17.91 -14.64
N PRO A 508 8.09 -18.63 -15.21
CA PRO A 508 8.64 -18.31 -16.53
C PRO A 508 7.61 -18.25 -17.65
N LYS A 509 6.62 -19.15 -17.63
CA LYS A 509 5.52 -19.15 -18.60
C LYS A 509 4.37 -18.23 -18.17
N ARG A 510 4.38 -17.71 -16.95
CA ARG A 510 3.31 -16.90 -16.34
C ARG A 510 1.96 -17.62 -16.36
N THR A 511 1.95 -18.92 -16.03
CA THR A 511 0.73 -19.74 -16.09
C THR A 511 0.39 -20.39 -14.75
N MET A 512 -0.92 -20.43 -14.48
CA MET A 512 -1.54 -21.16 -13.37
C MET A 512 -2.57 -22.12 -13.95
N THR A 513 -2.34 -23.41 -13.80
CA THR A 513 -3.16 -24.42 -14.44
C THR A 513 -3.72 -25.43 -13.44
N LEU A 514 -5.03 -25.51 -13.35
CA LEU A 514 -5.74 -26.62 -12.73
C LEU A 514 -5.82 -27.76 -13.74
N LYS A 515 -5.20 -28.92 -13.44
CA LYS A 515 -5.15 -30.10 -14.31
C LYS A 515 -6.35 -31.01 -14.05
N VAL A 516 -7.55 -30.49 -14.30
CA VAL A 516 -8.83 -31.21 -14.21
C VAL A 516 -9.56 -31.05 -15.54
N ASP A 517 -10.19 -32.10 -16.01
CA ASP A 517 -10.91 -32.07 -17.29
C ASP A 517 -12.19 -31.20 -17.23
N GLU A 518 -12.57 -30.67 -18.39
CA GLU A 518 -13.71 -29.75 -18.53
C GLU A 518 -15.04 -30.37 -18.08
N ALA A 519 -15.25 -31.67 -18.27
CA ALA A 519 -16.49 -32.35 -17.87
C ALA A 519 -16.61 -32.42 -16.35
N THR A 520 -15.51 -32.70 -15.66
CA THR A 520 -15.43 -32.68 -14.20
C THR A 520 -15.65 -31.25 -13.66
N ILE A 521 -15.04 -30.25 -14.28
CA ILE A 521 -15.24 -28.85 -13.91
C ILE A 521 -16.72 -28.46 -14.08
N ALA A 522 -17.33 -28.78 -15.22
CA ALA A 522 -18.74 -28.48 -15.48
C ALA A 522 -19.67 -29.14 -14.45
N LYS A 523 -19.40 -30.40 -14.10
CA LYS A 523 -20.15 -31.14 -13.08
C LYS A 523 -20.03 -30.43 -11.70
N ARG A 524 -18.82 -30.06 -11.28
CA ARG A 524 -18.59 -29.36 -10.00
C ARG A 524 -19.30 -28.02 -9.97
N ARG A 525 -19.24 -27.24 -11.06
CA ARG A 525 -19.96 -25.96 -11.18
C ARG A 525 -21.48 -26.12 -11.02
N ALA A 526 -22.04 -27.16 -11.63
CA ALA A 526 -23.48 -27.44 -11.53
C ALA A 526 -23.93 -27.82 -10.11
N LEU A 527 -23.02 -28.32 -9.28
CA LEU A 527 -23.27 -28.73 -7.90
C LEU A 527 -22.97 -27.62 -6.89
N GLN A 528 -22.32 -26.51 -7.29
CA GLN A 528 -22.05 -25.43 -6.38
C GLN A 528 -23.32 -24.72 -5.91
N PRO A 529 -23.47 -24.46 -4.61
CA PRO A 529 -24.56 -23.63 -4.12
C PRO A 529 -24.40 -22.20 -4.65
N ALA A 530 -25.53 -21.50 -4.78
CA ALA A 530 -25.46 -20.07 -5.09
C ALA A 530 -24.63 -19.32 -4.05
N PRO A 531 -23.72 -18.43 -4.48
CA PRO A 531 -22.88 -17.72 -3.54
C PRO A 531 -23.68 -16.79 -2.65
N VAL A 532 -23.39 -16.81 -1.35
CA VAL A 532 -24.08 -15.98 -0.34
C VAL A 532 -23.17 -14.83 0.06
N LEU A 533 -23.71 -13.60 -0.03
CA LEU A 533 -22.98 -12.40 0.39
C LEU A 533 -22.83 -12.40 1.93
N LYS A 534 -21.59 -12.38 2.40
CA LYS A 534 -21.25 -12.40 3.83
C LYS A 534 -21.50 -11.06 4.59
N ALA A 535 -22.10 -10.08 3.93
CA ALA A 535 -22.48 -8.80 4.51
C ALA A 535 -23.91 -8.43 4.12
N THR A 536 -24.76 -8.09 5.10
CA THR A 536 -26.19 -7.81 4.89
C THR A 536 -26.54 -6.32 4.95
N ASN A 537 -25.66 -5.51 5.53
CA ASN A 537 -25.85 -4.06 5.69
C ASN A 537 -24.50 -3.34 5.93
N GLY A 538 -24.55 -2.02 6.10
CA GLY A 538 -23.39 -1.21 6.48
C GLY A 538 -22.36 -1.05 5.37
N VAL A 539 -21.15 -0.61 5.74
CA VAL A 539 -20.08 -0.26 4.80
C VAL A 539 -19.60 -1.47 3.99
N LEU A 540 -19.51 -2.65 4.61
CA LEU A 540 -19.10 -3.87 3.91
C LEU A 540 -20.11 -4.30 2.84
N TRP A 541 -21.40 -4.12 3.09
CA TRP A 541 -22.44 -4.39 2.10
C TRP A 541 -22.38 -3.41 0.93
N LYS A 542 -22.22 -2.10 1.22
CA LYS A 542 -22.04 -1.07 0.17
C LYS A 542 -20.83 -1.40 -0.69
N TYR A 543 -19.70 -1.72 -0.07
CA TYR A 543 -18.48 -2.10 -0.75
C TYR A 543 -18.70 -3.30 -1.69
N ALA A 544 -19.27 -4.38 -1.18
CA ALA A 544 -19.52 -5.59 -1.98
C ALA A 544 -20.46 -5.37 -3.17
N LYS A 545 -21.32 -4.34 -3.13
CA LYS A 545 -22.22 -3.99 -4.23
C LYS A 545 -21.53 -3.18 -5.34
N LEU A 546 -20.47 -2.46 -5.01
CA LEU A 546 -19.82 -1.51 -5.91
C LEU A 546 -18.46 -1.99 -6.40
N VAL A 547 -17.78 -2.80 -5.60
CA VAL A 547 -16.38 -3.17 -5.85
C VAL A 547 -16.19 -3.91 -7.18
N LYS A 548 -15.20 -3.46 -7.94
CA LYS A 548 -14.67 -4.15 -9.13
C LYS A 548 -13.69 -5.26 -8.74
N ASP A 549 -13.24 -6.01 -9.72
CA ASP A 549 -12.29 -7.09 -9.52
C ASP A 549 -10.91 -6.61 -9.01
N ALA A 550 -10.13 -7.53 -8.46
CA ALA A 550 -8.77 -7.23 -8.02
C ALA A 550 -7.88 -6.76 -9.18
N SER A 551 -8.05 -7.32 -10.38
CA SER A 551 -7.36 -6.87 -11.60
C SER A 551 -7.70 -5.42 -12.02
N GLU A 552 -8.79 -4.87 -11.49
CA GLU A 552 -9.26 -3.49 -11.72
C GLU A 552 -8.97 -2.57 -10.53
N GLY A 553 -8.17 -3.03 -9.54
CA GLY A 553 -7.79 -2.24 -8.37
C GLY A 553 -8.82 -2.23 -7.25
N CYS A 554 -9.84 -3.09 -7.27
CA CYS A 554 -10.93 -3.10 -6.29
C CYS A 554 -11.56 -1.70 -6.09
N VAL A 555 -11.75 -0.93 -7.16
CA VAL A 555 -12.38 0.40 -7.08
C VAL A 555 -13.89 0.30 -6.85
N THR A 556 -14.52 1.33 -6.28
CA THR A 556 -15.95 1.35 -5.92
C THR A 556 -16.73 2.50 -6.56
N ASP A 557 -16.06 3.34 -7.34
CA ASP A 557 -16.56 4.60 -7.89
C ASP A 557 -16.73 4.59 -9.43
N GLU A 558 -16.66 3.41 -10.03
CA GLU A 558 -16.91 3.22 -11.47
C GLU A 558 -18.20 2.43 -11.72
N SER A 559 -18.93 2.84 -12.77
CA SER A 559 -20.18 2.21 -13.23
C SER A 559 -19.94 0.86 -13.93
#